data_1b3d0012f9addfec99db2ab2fa822578
#
_entry.id   1b3d0012f9addfec99db2ab2fa822578
#
_cell.length_a   1.000
_cell.length_b   1.000
_cell.length_c   1.000
_cell.angle_alpha   90.00
_cell.angle_beta   90.00
_cell.angle_gamma   90.00
#
_symmetry.space_group_name_H-M   'P 1'
#
loop_
_entity.id
_entity.type
_entity.pdbx_description
1 polymer ?
#
loop_
_entity_poly.entity_id
_entity_poly.type
_entity_poly.pdbx_seq_one_letter_code
_entity_poly.pdbx_strand_id
1 'polypeptide(L)'
;MYSARFFKSSLTEAKRALSKGKSSLRTALTRADRAFLDIRKACVRLAPRHGQTGAPETDTAQTTLLPSLQDPVPELPEPLYAQDGTVFLQELPSALLSPLRAVQAPLQDWLEANPDADAHTQLLELYFAVQDILRSSERYDSHFVTQLTARGSELELQLLCLDPAPFVEASLSAGRCAALFSATL
;
A
#
# COMPACT_ATOMS: atom_id res chain seq x y z
N MET A 1 12.99 -1.80 -12.76
CA MET A 1 12.76 -0.84 -11.68
C MET A 1 12.69 -1.61 -10.39
N TYR A 2 13.44 -1.23 -9.33
CA TYR A 2 13.53 -2.00 -8.09
C TYR A 2 12.68 -1.41 -6.96
N SER A 3 12.17 -0.19 -7.09
CA SER A 3 11.28 0.46 -6.14
C SER A 3 9.86 0.51 -6.68
N ALA A 4 8.86 0.35 -5.82
CA ALA A 4 7.44 0.40 -6.20
C ALA A 4 6.66 1.29 -5.22
N ARG A 5 5.53 1.84 -5.71
CA ARG A 5 4.69 2.77 -4.97
C ARG A 5 3.21 2.43 -5.18
N PHE A 6 2.43 2.54 -4.12
CA PHE A 6 0.99 2.28 -4.15
C PHE A 6 0.22 3.26 -3.28
N PHE A 7 -0.90 3.76 -3.77
CA PHE A 7 -1.77 4.71 -3.08
C PHE A 7 -3.10 4.08 -2.70
N LYS A 8 -3.57 4.37 -1.50
CA LYS A 8 -4.89 3.93 -1.04
C LYS A 8 -6.02 4.48 -1.93
N SER A 9 -5.89 5.70 -2.45
CA SER A 9 -6.88 6.32 -3.35
C SER A 9 -7.20 5.45 -4.55
N SER A 10 -6.23 4.72 -5.12
CA SER A 10 -6.44 3.82 -6.24
C SER A 10 -7.50 2.74 -5.94
N LEU A 11 -7.52 2.21 -4.70
CA LEU A 11 -8.54 1.25 -4.26
C LEU A 11 -9.92 1.90 -4.15
N THR A 12 -9.97 3.13 -3.63
CA THR A 12 -11.22 3.88 -3.44
C THR A 12 -11.84 4.26 -4.79
N GLU A 13 -11.02 4.69 -5.73
CA GLU A 13 -11.43 5.05 -7.09
C GLU A 13 -11.94 3.83 -7.86
N ALA A 14 -11.21 2.72 -7.82
CA ALA A 14 -11.65 1.46 -8.42
C ALA A 14 -13.00 0.98 -7.86
N LYS A 15 -13.21 1.11 -6.54
CA LYS A 15 -14.52 0.80 -5.91
C LYS A 15 -15.65 1.69 -6.39
N ARG A 16 -15.37 2.95 -6.71
CA ARG A 16 -16.37 3.91 -7.24
C ARG A 16 -16.70 3.61 -8.69
N ALA A 17 -15.70 3.23 -9.49
CA ALA A 17 -15.87 2.88 -10.88
C ALA A 17 -16.72 1.61 -11.10
N LEU A 18 -16.67 0.67 -10.15
CA LEU A 18 -17.48 -0.54 -10.20
C LEU A 18 -18.95 -0.25 -9.88
N SER A 19 -19.87 -0.83 -10.66
CA SER A 19 -21.30 -0.79 -10.40
C SER A 19 -21.64 -1.31 -8.99
N LYS A 20 -22.74 -0.80 -8.40
CA LYS A 20 -23.22 -1.18 -7.06
C LYS A 20 -23.77 -2.62 -7.07
N GLY A 21 -22.89 -3.62 -7.10
CA GLY A 21 -23.25 -5.04 -7.04
C GLY A 21 -22.34 -5.79 -6.05
N LYS A 22 -22.81 -6.94 -5.55
CA LYS A 22 -21.96 -7.87 -4.78
C LYS A 22 -21.11 -8.66 -5.78
N SER A 23 -19.87 -8.26 -6.01
CA SER A 23 -18.89 -9.01 -6.79
C SER A 23 -17.72 -9.44 -5.90
N SER A 24 -17.03 -10.51 -6.28
CA SER A 24 -15.81 -10.97 -5.60
C SER A 24 -14.75 -9.85 -5.57
N LEU A 25 -14.57 -9.15 -6.69
CA LEU A 25 -13.67 -8.02 -6.83
C LEU A 25 -14.01 -6.90 -5.83
N ARG A 26 -15.28 -6.50 -5.73
CA ARG A 26 -15.68 -5.44 -4.80
C ARG A 26 -15.43 -5.81 -3.34
N THR A 27 -15.61 -7.08 -3.00
CA THR A 27 -15.34 -7.60 -1.66
C THR A 27 -13.84 -7.55 -1.36
N ALA A 28 -13.00 -7.99 -2.31
CA ALA A 28 -11.54 -7.95 -2.19
C ALA A 28 -11.02 -6.51 -2.07
N LEU A 29 -11.49 -5.58 -2.92
CA LEU A 29 -11.15 -4.16 -2.85
C LEU A 29 -11.57 -3.52 -1.52
N THR A 30 -12.73 -3.90 -0.97
CA THR A 30 -13.19 -3.37 0.32
C THR A 30 -12.31 -3.85 1.46
N ARG A 31 -11.86 -5.12 1.43
CA ARG A 31 -10.93 -5.67 2.41
C ARG A 31 -9.58 -4.97 2.33
N ALA A 32 -9.05 -4.77 1.13
CA ALA A 32 -7.78 -4.05 0.93
C ALA A 32 -7.87 -2.60 1.41
N ASP A 33 -8.91 -1.86 1.03
CA ASP A 33 -9.14 -0.47 1.46
C ASP A 33 -9.23 -0.35 3.00
N ARG A 34 -9.90 -1.31 3.67
CA ARG A 34 -9.96 -1.37 5.14
C ARG A 34 -8.58 -1.59 5.76
N ALA A 35 -7.80 -2.53 5.24
CA ALA A 35 -6.44 -2.77 5.72
C ALA A 35 -5.56 -1.52 5.60
N PHE A 36 -5.64 -0.80 4.47
CA PHE A 36 -4.93 0.48 4.30
C PHE A 36 -5.40 1.55 5.29
N LEU A 37 -6.69 1.62 5.60
CA LEU A 37 -7.21 2.54 6.63
C LEU A 37 -6.67 2.22 8.02
N ASP A 38 -6.59 0.95 8.38
CA ASP A 38 -6.13 0.54 9.71
C ASP A 38 -4.62 0.77 9.87
N ILE A 39 -3.82 0.46 8.85
CA ILE A 39 -2.39 0.80 8.83
C ILE A 39 -2.17 2.31 8.86
N ARG A 40 -2.98 3.10 8.15
CA ARG A 40 -2.92 4.56 8.22
C ARG A 40 -3.12 5.08 9.66
N LYS A 41 -4.09 4.52 10.39
CA LYS A 41 -4.31 4.88 11.80
C LYS A 41 -3.08 4.53 12.65
N ALA A 42 -2.47 3.36 12.42
CA ALA A 42 -1.24 2.96 13.10
C ALA A 42 -0.09 3.94 12.80
N CYS A 43 0.12 4.32 11.53
CA CYS A 43 1.15 5.29 11.15
C CYS A 43 0.95 6.65 11.84
N VAL A 44 -0.29 7.16 11.90
CA VAL A 44 -0.58 8.44 12.59
C VAL A 44 -0.30 8.36 14.10
N ARG A 45 -0.52 7.20 14.73
CA ARG A 45 -0.18 6.99 16.14
C ARG A 45 1.32 6.96 16.40
N LEU A 46 2.08 6.30 15.50
CA LEU A 46 3.54 6.17 15.62
C LEU A 46 4.28 7.45 15.25
N ALA A 47 3.75 8.21 14.30
CA ALA A 47 4.38 9.42 13.77
C ALA A 47 3.38 10.61 13.81
N PRO A 48 3.04 11.15 14.98
CA PRO A 48 2.15 12.30 15.08
C PRO A 48 2.80 13.53 14.43
N ARG A 49 2.01 14.32 13.72
CA ARG A 49 2.49 15.56 13.10
C ARG A 49 2.75 16.62 14.16
N HIS A 50 3.87 17.32 14.07
CA HIS A 50 4.13 18.51 14.87
C HIS A 50 3.05 19.57 14.57
N GLY A 51 2.24 19.89 15.59
CA GLY A 51 1.16 20.90 15.49
C GLY A 51 -0.25 20.37 15.66
N GLN A 52 -0.47 19.06 15.74
CA GLN A 52 -1.73 18.47 16.21
C GLN A 52 -1.55 17.92 17.64
N THR A 53 -1.22 18.80 18.58
CA THR A 53 -1.56 18.61 19.99
C THR A 53 -3.07 18.87 20.14
N GLY A 54 -3.89 18.01 19.57
CA GLY A 54 -5.25 17.83 19.99
C GLY A 54 -5.18 17.15 21.34
N ALA A 55 -5.30 17.94 22.40
CA ALA A 55 -5.64 17.43 23.70
C ALA A 55 -6.86 16.49 23.55
N PRO A 56 -6.96 15.42 24.32
CA PRO A 56 -8.20 14.68 24.40
C PRO A 56 -9.25 15.65 24.91
N GLU A 57 -10.15 16.11 24.06
CA GLU A 57 -11.37 16.76 24.50
C GLU A 57 -12.09 15.76 25.37
N THR A 58 -11.98 15.99 26.66
CA THR A 58 -12.84 15.43 27.70
C THR A 58 -14.24 15.98 27.46
N ASP A 59 -14.97 15.36 26.55
CA ASP A 59 -16.40 15.55 26.49
C ASP A 59 -17.05 14.61 27.49
N THR A 60 -17.27 15.22 28.68
CA THR A 60 -18.00 14.63 29.78
C THR A 60 -19.49 14.75 29.43
N ALA A 61 -20.09 13.73 28.81
CA ALA A 61 -21.50 13.43 29.04
C ALA A 61 -21.90 12.08 28.44
N GLN A 62 -22.29 11.19 29.35
CA GLN A 62 -23.28 10.10 29.21
C GLN A 62 -22.91 8.86 28.41
N THR A 63 -22.37 7.91 29.12
CA THR A 63 -22.99 6.60 29.41
C THR A 63 -23.85 6.01 28.29
N THR A 64 -23.31 5.05 27.58
CA THR A 64 -24.03 3.80 27.33
C THR A 64 -23.04 2.66 27.13
N LEU A 65 -23.11 1.68 28.02
CA LEU A 65 -22.37 0.43 28.04
C LEU A 65 -22.66 -0.39 26.77
N LEU A 66 -21.79 -0.28 25.79
CA LEU A 66 -21.55 -1.34 24.84
C LEU A 66 -20.03 -1.50 24.76
N PRO A 67 -19.46 -2.70 24.97
CA PRO A 67 -18.06 -2.94 24.70
C PRO A 67 -17.87 -2.73 23.21
N SER A 68 -17.30 -1.58 22.85
CA SER A 68 -16.79 -1.36 21.50
C SER A 68 -15.83 -2.49 21.24
N LEU A 69 -16.23 -3.41 20.36
CA LEU A 69 -15.34 -4.29 19.63
C LEU A 69 -14.40 -3.37 18.84
N GLN A 70 -13.35 -2.91 19.50
CA GLN A 70 -12.23 -2.29 18.84
C GLN A 70 -11.58 -3.42 18.07
N ASP A 71 -11.90 -3.50 16.77
CA ASP A 71 -11.16 -4.35 15.87
C ASP A 71 -9.66 -4.08 16.13
N PRO A 72 -8.85 -5.11 16.41
CA PRO A 72 -7.45 -4.91 16.74
C PRO A 72 -6.79 -4.19 15.56
N VAL A 73 -6.32 -2.97 15.84
CA VAL A 73 -5.52 -2.24 14.84
C VAL A 73 -4.25 -3.08 14.64
N PRO A 74 -3.92 -3.46 13.40
CA PRO A 74 -2.75 -4.27 13.16
C PRO A 74 -1.52 -3.58 13.72
N GLU A 75 -0.76 -4.30 14.54
CA GLU A 75 0.51 -3.84 15.06
C GLU A 75 1.51 -3.80 13.89
N LEU A 76 2.09 -2.63 13.68
CA LEU A 76 3.20 -2.50 12.77
C LEU A 76 4.48 -3.01 13.45
N PRO A 77 5.43 -3.60 12.69
CA PRO A 77 6.76 -3.89 13.20
C PRO A 77 7.41 -2.65 13.80
N GLU A 78 8.42 -2.84 14.64
CA GLU A 78 9.17 -1.74 15.23
C GLU A 78 9.73 -0.83 14.12
N PRO A 79 9.41 0.48 14.14
CA PRO A 79 9.85 1.38 13.08
C PRO A 79 11.33 1.72 13.22
N LEU A 80 12.05 1.73 12.09
CA LEU A 80 13.40 2.29 12.01
C LEU A 80 13.39 3.80 12.26
N TYR A 81 12.33 4.46 11.80
CA TYR A 81 12.13 5.89 11.93
C TYR A 81 10.65 6.23 11.81
N ALA A 82 10.17 7.19 12.59
CA ALA A 82 8.79 7.65 12.53
C ALA A 82 8.71 9.16 12.83
N GLN A 83 8.24 9.95 11.85
CA GLN A 83 8.06 11.39 11.98
C GLN A 83 7.03 11.93 10.99
N ASP A 84 6.24 12.93 11.40
CA ASP A 84 5.32 13.71 10.54
C ASP A 84 4.40 12.88 9.63
N GLY A 85 3.88 11.77 10.17
CA GLY A 85 3.00 10.86 9.43
C GLY A 85 3.74 9.89 8.51
N THR A 86 5.06 9.88 8.53
CA THR A 86 5.89 8.94 7.76
C THR A 86 6.56 7.95 8.70
N VAL A 87 6.49 6.68 8.36
CA VAL A 87 7.07 5.55 9.11
C VAL A 87 7.93 4.73 8.17
N PHE A 88 9.17 4.43 8.57
CA PHE A 88 10.05 3.51 7.85
C PHE A 88 10.17 2.20 8.62
N LEU A 89 10.00 1.08 7.91
CA LEU A 89 10.07 -0.27 8.46
C LEU A 89 11.14 -1.06 7.71
N GLN A 90 11.87 -1.92 8.42
CA GLN A 90 12.77 -2.89 7.79
C GLN A 90 11.99 -4.04 7.15
N GLU A 91 10.79 -4.32 7.63
CA GLU A 91 9.98 -5.44 7.19
C GLU A 91 8.81 -5.01 6.32
N LEU A 92 8.35 -5.93 5.49
CA LEU A 92 7.12 -5.77 4.71
C LEU A 92 5.88 -5.99 5.58
N PRO A 93 4.94 -5.04 5.65
CA PRO A 93 3.71 -5.23 6.40
C PRO A 93 2.79 -6.24 5.69
N SER A 94 2.78 -7.48 6.16
CA SER A 94 1.94 -8.56 5.63
C SER A 94 0.45 -8.20 5.64
N ALA A 95 0.03 -7.36 6.60
CA ALA A 95 -1.32 -6.82 6.70
C ALA A 95 -1.77 -6.02 5.47
N LEU A 96 -0.84 -5.43 4.68
CA LEU A 96 -1.14 -4.76 3.41
C LEU A 96 -0.98 -5.69 2.21
N LEU A 97 0.04 -6.54 2.20
CA LEU A 97 0.33 -7.40 1.05
C LEU A 97 -0.71 -8.50 0.85
N SER A 98 -1.17 -9.13 1.93
CA SER A 98 -2.17 -10.20 1.85
C SER A 98 -3.49 -9.76 1.20
N PRO A 99 -4.10 -8.62 1.59
CA PRO A 99 -5.27 -8.09 0.91
C PRO A 99 -5.00 -7.68 -0.55
N LEU A 100 -3.82 -7.12 -0.88
CA LEU A 100 -3.48 -6.77 -2.25
C LEU A 100 -3.35 -8.02 -3.15
N ARG A 101 -2.75 -9.10 -2.65
CA ARG A 101 -2.72 -10.39 -3.36
C ARG A 101 -4.12 -10.93 -3.61
N ALA A 102 -5.03 -10.78 -2.65
CA ALA A 102 -6.42 -11.23 -2.80
C ALA A 102 -7.22 -10.41 -3.83
N VAL A 103 -6.79 -9.20 -4.19
CA VAL A 103 -7.40 -8.39 -5.26
C VAL A 103 -6.99 -8.87 -6.64
N GLN A 104 -5.80 -9.44 -6.80
CA GLN A 104 -5.18 -9.72 -8.10
C GLN A 104 -6.05 -10.60 -9.02
N ALA A 105 -6.43 -11.80 -8.56
CA ALA A 105 -7.20 -12.74 -9.39
C ALA A 105 -8.60 -12.21 -9.74
N PRO A 106 -9.44 -11.72 -8.78
CA PRO A 106 -10.74 -11.15 -9.13
C PRO A 106 -10.66 -9.92 -10.04
N LEU A 107 -9.56 -9.16 -9.98
CA LEU A 107 -9.35 -7.99 -10.83
C LEU A 107 -8.99 -8.41 -12.26
N GLN A 108 -8.15 -9.43 -12.41
CA GLN A 108 -7.82 -10.01 -13.71
C GLN A 108 -9.07 -10.61 -14.37
N ASP A 109 -9.83 -11.46 -13.65
CA ASP A 109 -11.08 -12.05 -14.16
C ASP A 109 -12.07 -10.98 -14.64
N TRP A 110 -12.16 -9.87 -13.88
CA TRP A 110 -13.04 -8.78 -14.25
C TRP A 110 -12.60 -8.07 -15.53
N LEU A 111 -11.29 -7.78 -15.67
CA LEU A 111 -10.71 -7.13 -16.85
C LEU A 111 -10.91 -7.96 -18.10
N GLU A 112 -10.72 -9.28 -18.02
CA GLU A 112 -10.94 -10.22 -19.14
C GLU A 112 -12.42 -10.29 -19.56
N ALA A 113 -13.33 -10.23 -18.58
CA ALA A 113 -14.77 -10.30 -18.84
C ALA A 113 -15.40 -8.98 -19.32
N ASN A 114 -14.73 -7.83 -19.14
CA ASN A 114 -15.30 -6.50 -19.40
C ASN A 114 -14.32 -5.59 -20.17
N PRO A 115 -13.87 -5.96 -21.39
CA PRO A 115 -12.87 -5.19 -22.14
C PRO A 115 -13.36 -3.79 -22.55
N ASP A 116 -14.65 -3.63 -22.80
CA ASP A 116 -15.25 -2.39 -23.30
C ASP A 116 -15.93 -1.56 -22.19
N ALA A 117 -15.76 -1.91 -20.93
CA ALA A 117 -16.37 -1.18 -19.82
C ALA A 117 -15.68 0.17 -19.58
N ASP A 118 -16.45 1.22 -19.25
CA ASP A 118 -15.93 2.55 -18.91
C ASP A 118 -14.88 2.53 -17.80
N ALA A 119 -15.01 1.59 -16.86
CA ALA A 119 -14.09 1.39 -15.75
C ALA A 119 -12.81 0.62 -16.12
N HIS A 120 -12.71 0.06 -17.35
CA HIS A 120 -11.63 -0.85 -17.74
C HIS A 120 -10.25 -0.21 -17.58
N THR A 121 -10.04 0.99 -18.13
CA THR A 121 -8.74 1.69 -18.06
C THR A 121 -8.31 1.93 -16.61
N GLN A 122 -9.21 2.39 -15.76
CA GLN A 122 -8.92 2.68 -14.36
C GLN A 122 -8.61 1.41 -13.55
N LEU A 123 -9.32 0.32 -13.82
CA LEU A 123 -9.04 -0.97 -13.18
C LEU A 123 -7.75 -1.62 -13.71
N LEU A 124 -7.40 -1.37 -14.97
CA LEU A 124 -6.13 -1.80 -15.55
C LEU A 124 -4.94 -1.07 -14.90
N GLU A 125 -5.05 0.23 -14.65
CA GLU A 125 -4.05 1.00 -13.90
C GLU A 125 -3.86 0.44 -12.49
N LEU A 126 -4.97 0.15 -11.79
CA LEU A 126 -4.90 -0.51 -10.49
C LEU A 126 -4.22 -1.88 -10.56
N TYR A 127 -4.51 -2.68 -11.60
CA TYR A 127 -3.89 -3.98 -11.81
C TYR A 127 -2.37 -3.87 -11.92
N PHE A 128 -1.86 -2.93 -12.72
CA PHE A 128 -0.44 -2.72 -12.84
C PHE A 128 0.19 -2.22 -11.53
N ALA A 129 -0.47 -1.29 -10.82
CA ALA A 129 0.01 -0.81 -9.53
C ALA A 129 0.11 -1.94 -8.48
N VAL A 130 -0.90 -2.83 -8.42
CA VAL A 130 -0.87 -4.02 -7.56
C VAL A 130 0.26 -4.97 -7.98
N GLN A 131 0.42 -5.23 -9.28
CA GLN A 131 1.48 -6.10 -9.80
C GLN A 131 2.87 -5.57 -9.46
N ASP A 132 3.10 -4.26 -9.59
CA ASP A 132 4.40 -3.65 -9.29
C ASP A 132 4.78 -3.79 -7.81
N ILE A 133 3.84 -3.58 -6.90
CA ILE A 133 4.06 -3.80 -5.46
C ILE A 133 4.35 -5.28 -5.18
N LEU A 134 3.56 -6.19 -5.73
CA LEU A 134 3.73 -7.62 -5.50
C LEU A 134 5.05 -8.15 -6.04
N ARG A 135 5.45 -7.75 -7.26
CA ARG A 135 6.76 -8.11 -7.84
C ARG A 135 7.93 -7.56 -7.03
N SER A 136 7.82 -6.32 -6.55
CA SER A 136 8.84 -5.72 -5.70
C SER A 136 8.91 -6.43 -4.35
N SER A 137 7.76 -6.86 -3.81
CA SER A 137 7.70 -7.62 -2.56
C SER A 137 8.36 -9.01 -2.63
N GLU A 138 8.38 -9.64 -3.82
CA GLU A 138 9.06 -10.93 -4.04
C GLU A 138 10.57 -10.83 -3.99
N ARG A 139 11.11 -9.64 -4.26
CA ARG A 139 12.56 -9.36 -4.25
C ARG A 139 13.02 -8.65 -2.99
N TYR A 140 12.09 -8.44 -2.06
CA TYR A 140 12.36 -7.68 -0.84
C TYR A 140 13.31 -8.45 0.08
N ASP A 141 14.42 -7.83 0.41
CA ASP A 141 15.46 -8.34 1.30
C ASP A 141 16.05 -7.21 2.17
N SER A 142 17.22 -7.42 2.74
CA SER A 142 17.91 -6.43 3.59
C SER A 142 18.30 -5.13 2.86
N HIS A 143 18.30 -5.10 1.53
CA HIS A 143 18.60 -3.91 0.73
C HIS A 143 17.38 -3.00 0.52
N PHE A 144 16.20 -3.40 1.06
CA PHE A 144 14.98 -2.63 0.96
C PHE A 144 14.54 -2.06 2.30
N VAL A 145 13.75 -1.00 2.21
CA VAL A 145 12.93 -0.49 3.31
C VAL A 145 11.51 -0.22 2.83
N THR A 146 10.55 -0.38 3.74
CA THR A 146 9.16 -0.01 3.51
C THR A 146 8.93 1.37 4.08
N GLN A 147 8.49 2.30 3.25
CA GLN A 147 8.02 3.61 3.67
C GLN A 147 6.50 3.65 3.62
N LEU A 148 5.90 4.06 4.74
CA LEU A 148 4.46 4.33 4.86
C LEU A 148 4.28 5.81 5.15
N THR A 149 3.51 6.52 4.31
CA THR A 149 3.24 7.94 4.52
C THR A 149 1.75 8.18 4.63
N ALA A 150 1.31 8.63 5.81
CA ALA A 150 -0.09 9.01 6.07
C ALA A 150 -0.29 10.51 5.89
N ARG A 151 -1.12 10.92 4.91
CA ARG A 151 -1.46 12.34 4.64
C ARG A 151 -2.97 12.50 4.51
N GLY A 152 -3.61 13.15 5.47
CA GLY A 152 -5.07 13.28 5.49
C GLY A 152 -5.75 11.90 5.47
N SER A 153 -6.59 11.62 4.49
CA SER A 153 -7.25 10.32 4.28
C SER A 153 -6.41 9.31 3.48
N GLU A 154 -5.25 9.73 2.95
CA GLU A 154 -4.38 8.92 2.10
C GLU A 154 -3.37 8.12 2.92
N LEU A 155 -3.03 6.96 2.41
CA LEU A 155 -1.86 6.18 2.80
C LEU A 155 -1.08 5.82 1.53
N GLU A 156 0.16 6.22 1.51
CA GLU A 156 1.12 5.82 0.49
C GLU A 156 2.00 4.69 1.05
N LEU A 157 2.05 3.58 0.34
CA LEU A 157 2.99 2.48 0.56
C LEU A 157 4.08 2.58 -0.50
N GLN A 158 5.33 2.66 -0.08
CA GLN A 158 6.47 2.65 -0.98
C GLN A 158 7.50 1.60 -0.54
N LEU A 159 7.92 0.76 -1.46
CA LEU A 159 9.03 -0.16 -1.28
C LEU A 159 10.26 0.48 -1.94
N LEU A 160 11.24 0.82 -1.12
CA LEU A 160 12.47 1.50 -1.56
C LEU A 160 13.64 0.52 -1.55
N CYS A 161 14.22 0.29 -2.71
CA CYS A 161 15.51 -0.38 -2.82
C CYS A 161 16.61 0.64 -2.52
N LEU A 162 17.30 0.49 -1.40
CA LEU A 162 18.38 1.38 -0.97
C LEU A 162 19.69 1.03 -1.66
N ASP A 163 19.92 -0.25 -1.94
CA ASP A 163 21.08 -0.72 -2.66
C ASP A 163 20.69 -1.63 -3.84
N PRO A 164 20.58 -1.09 -5.06
CA PRO A 164 20.26 -1.86 -6.25
C PRO A 164 21.46 -2.60 -6.84
N ALA A 165 22.69 -2.40 -6.33
CA ALA A 165 23.91 -2.92 -6.96
C ALA A 165 23.90 -4.45 -7.14
N PRO A 166 23.49 -5.27 -6.16
CA PRO A 166 23.46 -6.73 -6.32
C PRO A 166 22.49 -7.20 -7.42
N PHE A 167 21.37 -6.50 -7.58
CA PHE A 167 20.36 -6.83 -8.61
C PHE A 167 20.81 -6.44 -10.00
N VAL A 168 21.52 -5.28 -10.11
CA VAL A 168 22.12 -4.83 -11.37
C VAL A 168 23.25 -5.79 -11.75
N GLU A 169 24.13 -6.16 -10.84
CA GLU A 169 25.20 -7.11 -11.05
C GLU A 169 24.68 -8.47 -11.55
N ALA A 170 23.66 -9.01 -10.90
CA ALA A 170 23.02 -10.26 -11.34
C ALA A 170 22.45 -10.15 -12.77
N SER A 171 21.84 -9.00 -13.10
CA SER A 171 21.29 -8.76 -14.43
C SER A 171 22.39 -8.62 -15.50
N LEU A 172 23.49 -7.94 -15.17
CA LEU A 172 24.64 -7.78 -16.06
C LEU A 172 25.37 -9.11 -16.30
N SER A 173 25.52 -9.93 -15.26
CA SER A 173 26.18 -11.23 -15.33
C SER A 173 25.40 -12.25 -16.17
N ALA A 174 24.09 -12.11 -16.29
CA ALA A 174 23.26 -12.95 -17.16
C ALA A 174 23.42 -12.60 -18.66
N GLY A 175 23.95 -11.43 -18.99
CA GLY A 175 24.18 -10.94 -20.35
C GLY A 175 25.57 -11.25 -20.88
N ARG A 176 25.72 -11.28 -22.22
CA ARG A 176 27.05 -11.40 -22.87
C ARG A 176 27.80 -10.06 -22.92
N CYS A 177 27.07 -8.96 -22.93
CA CYS A 177 27.60 -7.60 -22.89
C CYS A 177 26.55 -6.67 -22.29
N ALA A 178 26.99 -5.53 -21.76
CA ALA A 178 26.14 -4.48 -21.24
C ALA A 178 26.60 -3.12 -21.78
N ALA A 179 25.64 -2.25 -22.09
CA ALA A 179 25.89 -0.86 -22.44
C ALA A 179 25.15 0.04 -21.43
N LEU A 180 25.90 0.91 -20.76
CA LEU A 180 25.35 1.86 -19.80
C LEU A 180 25.30 3.24 -20.44
N PHE A 181 24.12 3.85 -20.39
CA PHE A 181 23.92 5.21 -20.93
C PHE A 181 23.48 6.13 -19.78
N SER A 182 24.02 7.33 -19.76
CA SER A 182 23.57 8.43 -18.92
C SER A 182 23.06 9.58 -19.80
N ALA A 183 21.90 10.14 -19.43
CA ALA A 183 21.38 11.34 -20.08
C ALA A 183 22.11 12.63 -19.63
N THR A 184 22.89 12.53 -18.57
CA THR A 184 23.71 13.63 -18.02
C THR A 184 25.18 13.21 -18.05
N LEU A 185 25.92 13.76 -18.96
CA LEU A 185 27.39 13.79 -18.97
C LEU A 185 27.84 15.16 -18.48
#